data_cb52c94e23ed85914167e524c00edcb5
#
_entry.id   cb52c94e23ed85914167e524c00edcb5
#
_cell.length_a   1.000
_cell.length_b   1.000
_cell.length_c   1.000
_cell.angle_alpha   90.00
_cell.angle_beta   90.00
_cell.angle_gamma   90.00
#
_symmetry.space_group_name_H-M   'P 1'
#
loop_
_entity.id
_entity.type
_entity.pdbx_description
1 polymer ?
#
loop_
_entity_poly.entity_id
_entity_poly.type
_entity_poly.pdbx_seq_one_letter_code
_entity_poly.pdbx_strand_id
1 'polypeptide(L)'
;NYDSNDSIKQIIDNSELFFVPCVNPDGYIFNETIEPNGGGMWRKNTRDSHGVDNNRNYSYIDENGNEVWNTSGTSSNPYGSTYAGDGPFSESENRAIRYFVESNNFKIALNNHTYGNLLLYPYGYDYNQTTDDDDIFQFISSALVSENNYDNIISADLYPAAGDSDDFMYGMLNTENNQVREKIFAMTPEIGSSFWPQASTIEDICKGMLHLNLTAAKMIGNYASLKDFTENFISTNTFSANFELQRLGIIDNGSFNIQMEPISSNIISTTPEININSLNIGEIINESFQIELNESTNSGEDVIFKYILDNGSFSEEIIVKKIFGAPILLFEDESDNYSDYWTIDSSWSETFEEYNSPQTSITDSPYSNYSNNALETINLLNDINLSGYSYAEINFNAKWNIESGYDYVQIEISNDGGASWEPQCGNYTRKGVETQEDALDEPLYDGNQGEWVNESILLTDYIDQEISIRFKLKSDGGLRRDGFYYDDFKIKALSSSLSSSENNLNKAKIYPIPSDNMIYISSEEEIKEIKVFDVLGKEIMSFNQNNIENFSIENLKSGVYIIKLFSLEGTENHRIIKK
;
A
#
# COMPACT_ATOMS: atom_id res chain seq x y z
N ASN A 1 -21.53 -7.25 14.48
CA ASN A 1 -21.17 -7.81 13.15
C ASN A 1 -20.82 -9.30 13.17
N TYR A 2 -20.90 -9.99 14.33
CA TYR A 2 -20.52 -11.40 14.49
C TYR A 2 -21.24 -12.33 13.46
N ASP A 3 -22.55 -12.18 13.28
CA ASP A 3 -23.33 -13.04 12.37
C ASP A 3 -23.21 -12.65 10.88
N SER A 4 -22.59 -11.53 10.56
CA SER A 4 -22.53 -10.96 9.21
C SER A 4 -21.12 -10.74 8.65
N ASN A 5 -20.09 -11.04 9.44
CA ASN A 5 -18.69 -10.87 9.05
C ASN A 5 -17.88 -12.09 9.52
N ASP A 6 -17.49 -12.93 8.59
CA ASP A 6 -16.80 -14.18 8.87
C ASP A 6 -15.42 -13.97 9.52
N SER A 7 -14.71 -12.91 9.18
CA SER A 7 -13.42 -12.56 9.79
C SER A 7 -13.58 -12.21 11.28
N ILE A 8 -14.59 -11.42 11.63
CA ILE A 8 -14.90 -11.10 13.04
C ILE A 8 -15.36 -12.35 13.80
N LYS A 9 -16.21 -13.16 13.18
CA LYS A 9 -16.67 -14.41 13.76
C LYS A 9 -15.51 -15.33 14.09
N GLN A 10 -14.56 -15.46 13.19
CA GLN A 10 -13.38 -16.29 13.37
C GLN A 10 -12.50 -15.81 14.53
N ILE A 11 -12.23 -14.51 14.63
CA ILE A 11 -11.47 -13.96 15.75
C ILE A 11 -12.12 -14.37 17.08
N ILE A 12 -13.43 -14.17 17.18
CA ILE A 12 -14.16 -14.44 18.42
C ILE A 12 -14.28 -15.94 18.74
N ASP A 13 -14.41 -16.79 17.71
CA ASP A 13 -14.55 -18.25 17.89
C ASP A 13 -13.21 -18.93 18.23
N ASN A 14 -12.06 -18.32 17.85
CA ASN A 14 -10.73 -18.94 18.00
C ASN A 14 -9.80 -18.22 18.99
N SER A 15 -10.23 -17.14 19.63
CA SER A 15 -9.40 -16.38 20.58
C SER A 15 -10.16 -15.94 21.83
N GLU A 16 -9.44 -15.81 22.92
CA GLU A 16 -9.94 -15.16 24.13
C GLU A 16 -9.41 -13.72 24.17
N LEU A 17 -10.32 -12.76 24.09
CA LEU A 17 -10.01 -11.33 24.12
C LEU A 17 -10.35 -10.75 25.49
N PHE A 18 -9.39 -10.12 26.13
CA PHE A 18 -9.55 -9.48 27.43
C PHE A 18 -9.43 -7.97 27.30
N PHE A 19 -10.30 -7.24 27.95
CA PHE A 19 -10.30 -5.79 27.96
C PHE A 19 -10.21 -5.28 29.40
N VAL A 20 -9.17 -4.50 29.71
CA VAL A 20 -9.01 -3.79 30.97
C VAL A 20 -9.24 -2.30 30.67
N PRO A 21 -10.45 -1.76 30.90
CA PRO A 21 -10.78 -0.41 30.45
C PRO A 21 -9.96 0.71 31.11
N CYS A 22 -9.48 0.48 32.34
CA CYS A 22 -8.69 1.45 33.07
C CYS A 22 -7.82 0.75 34.11
N VAL A 23 -6.50 0.88 34.01
CA VAL A 23 -5.53 0.32 34.96
C VAL A 23 -5.44 1.17 36.23
N ASN A 24 -5.60 2.50 36.12
CA ASN A 24 -5.49 3.46 37.21
C ASN A 24 -6.81 4.26 37.38
N PRO A 25 -7.89 3.64 37.87
CA PRO A 25 -9.19 4.31 37.98
C PRO A 25 -9.17 5.46 38.99
N ASP A 26 -8.38 5.36 40.06
CA ASP A 26 -8.29 6.41 41.07
C ASP A 26 -7.62 7.66 40.56
N GLY A 27 -6.55 7.52 39.77
CA GLY A 27 -5.90 8.65 39.10
C GLY A 27 -6.79 9.31 38.06
N TYR A 28 -7.61 8.52 37.33
CA TYR A 28 -8.59 9.05 36.40
C TYR A 28 -9.67 9.90 37.10
N ILE A 29 -10.27 9.38 38.18
CA ILE A 29 -11.27 10.11 39.00
C ILE A 29 -10.64 11.35 39.64
N PHE A 30 -9.36 11.28 40.05
CA PHE A 30 -8.66 12.44 40.58
C PHE A 30 -8.54 13.56 39.54
N ASN A 31 -8.17 13.24 38.28
CA ASN A 31 -8.15 14.20 37.18
C ASN A 31 -9.53 14.85 36.96
N GLU A 32 -10.60 14.05 36.94
CA GLU A 32 -11.97 14.56 36.82
C GLU A 32 -12.33 15.50 37.98
N THR A 33 -11.82 15.22 39.17
CA THR A 33 -12.10 16.05 40.36
C THR A 33 -11.40 17.40 40.32
N ILE A 34 -10.13 17.43 39.85
CA ILE A 34 -9.34 18.68 39.83
C ILE A 34 -9.60 19.51 38.56
N GLU A 35 -9.94 18.85 37.44
CA GLU A 35 -10.20 19.46 36.13
C GLU A 35 -11.47 18.85 35.49
N PRO A 36 -12.65 19.16 36.00
CA PRO A 36 -13.90 18.48 35.60
C PRO A 36 -14.33 18.75 34.15
N ASN A 37 -13.69 19.70 33.46
CA ASN A 37 -13.93 20.00 32.05
C ASN A 37 -12.85 19.40 31.12
N GLY A 38 -11.98 18.51 31.62
CA GLY A 38 -10.83 17.96 30.91
C GLY A 38 -9.55 18.78 31.13
N GLY A 39 -8.42 18.24 30.70
CA GLY A 39 -7.11 18.91 30.85
C GLY A 39 -6.31 18.49 32.10
N GLY A 40 -6.81 17.59 32.92
CA GLY A 40 -6.08 17.08 34.08
C GLY A 40 -4.83 16.29 33.68
N MET A 41 -3.69 16.59 34.33
CA MET A 41 -2.38 16.01 33.98
C MET A 41 -1.81 15.12 35.08
N TRP A 42 -2.64 14.61 35.98
CA TRP A 42 -2.23 13.67 37.00
C TRP A 42 -2.11 12.27 36.45
N ARG A 43 -0.88 11.75 36.37
CA ARG A 43 -0.59 10.43 35.80
C ARG A 43 -0.43 9.30 36.82
N LYS A 44 -0.30 9.64 38.10
CA LYS A 44 -0.04 8.70 39.20
C LYS A 44 -1.35 8.14 39.77
N ASN A 45 -1.26 7.07 40.55
CA ASN A 45 -2.39 6.67 41.39
C ASN A 45 -2.60 7.66 42.55
N THR A 46 -3.50 7.37 43.47
CA THR A 46 -3.82 8.27 44.58
C THR A 46 -3.27 7.75 45.93
N ARG A 47 -2.28 6.85 45.89
CA ARG A 47 -1.65 6.35 47.12
C ARG A 47 -1.05 7.51 47.90
N ASP A 48 -1.42 7.58 49.19
CA ASP A 48 -0.98 8.64 50.09
C ASP A 48 -1.23 10.05 49.53
N SER A 49 -0.38 11.02 49.82
CA SER A 49 -0.53 12.41 49.35
C SER A 49 0.22 12.71 48.08
N HIS A 50 0.95 11.75 47.51
CA HIS A 50 1.86 11.98 46.40
C HIS A 50 1.71 10.99 45.25
N GLY A 51 1.08 9.82 45.47
CA GLY A 51 0.86 8.78 44.45
C GLY A 51 2.14 8.18 43.85
N VAL A 52 1.96 7.11 43.08
CA VAL A 52 3.02 6.40 42.32
C VAL A 52 2.64 6.35 40.86
N ASP A 53 3.60 6.51 39.96
CA ASP A 53 3.41 6.29 38.53
C ASP A 53 3.35 4.78 38.25
N ASN A 54 2.16 4.27 37.94
CA ASN A 54 1.94 2.85 37.69
C ASN A 54 2.80 2.35 36.51
N ASN A 55 3.05 3.18 35.48
CA ASN A 55 3.90 2.80 34.36
C ASN A 55 5.40 3.05 34.62
N ARG A 56 5.82 3.04 35.88
CA ARG A 56 7.19 2.98 36.39
C ARG A 56 7.33 1.97 37.53
N ASN A 57 6.25 1.23 37.84
CA ASN A 57 6.19 0.33 38.99
C ASN A 57 6.22 -1.15 38.63
N TYR A 58 6.34 -1.49 37.32
CA TYR A 58 6.63 -2.85 36.88
C TYR A 58 8.13 -3.17 36.98
N SER A 59 8.50 -4.44 36.88
CA SER A 59 9.88 -4.87 36.69
C SER A 59 9.95 -6.19 35.96
N TYR A 60 11.12 -6.52 35.42
CA TYR A 60 11.43 -7.83 34.86
C TYR A 60 12.88 -8.21 35.18
N ILE A 61 13.22 -9.47 34.92
CA ILE A 61 14.58 -9.97 35.06
C ILE A 61 15.22 -10.03 33.68
N ASP A 62 16.34 -9.33 33.48
CA ASP A 62 17.09 -9.36 32.24
C ASP A 62 17.79 -10.72 31.99
N GLU A 63 18.38 -10.89 30.82
CA GLU A 63 19.14 -12.10 30.44
C GLU A 63 20.31 -12.43 31.37
N ASN A 64 20.83 -11.42 32.07
CA ASN A 64 21.94 -11.55 33.02
C ASN A 64 21.45 -11.87 34.46
N GLY A 65 20.13 -11.96 34.65
CA GLY A 65 19.50 -12.22 35.94
C GLY A 65 19.38 -10.99 36.83
N ASN A 66 19.54 -9.78 36.30
CA ASN A 66 19.36 -8.54 37.05
C ASN A 66 17.90 -8.08 36.99
N GLU A 67 17.40 -7.53 38.09
CA GLU A 67 16.10 -6.88 38.12
C GLU A 67 16.19 -5.49 37.46
N VAL A 68 15.42 -5.26 36.42
CA VAL A 68 15.30 -3.97 35.75
C VAL A 68 14.10 -3.21 36.31
N TRP A 69 14.39 -2.25 37.18
CA TRP A 69 13.43 -1.38 37.83
C TRP A 69 14.13 -0.11 38.31
N ASN A 70 13.45 1.04 38.26
CA ASN A 70 13.89 2.34 38.79
C ASN A 70 15.31 2.75 38.33
N THR A 71 15.62 2.50 37.04
CA THR A 71 16.92 2.85 36.44
C THR A 71 16.82 4.15 35.64
N SER A 72 16.21 4.15 34.48
CA SER A 72 16.09 5.30 33.57
C SER A 72 14.66 5.85 33.50
N GLY A 73 14.49 7.13 33.25
CA GLY A 73 13.17 7.76 33.09
C GLY A 73 12.25 7.71 34.34
N THR A 74 12.82 7.41 35.51
CA THR A 74 12.11 7.24 36.78
C THR A 74 12.57 8.27 37.80
N SER A 75 11.79 8.44 38.86
CA SER A 75 12.12 9.28 40.02
C SER A 75 12.01 8.49 41.33
N SER A 76 13.03 8.61 42.18
CA SER A 76 12.99 8.15 43.56
C SER A 76 12.36 9.21 44.50
N ASN A 77 12.09 10.42 44.02
CA ASN A 77 11.41 11.44 44.80
C ASN A 77 9.89 11.22 44.72
N PRO A 78 9.20 11.01 45.88
CA PRO A 78 7.75 10.79 45.92
C PRO A 78 6.92 11.90 45.26
N TYR A 79 7.44 13.13 45.21
CA TYR A 79 6.78 14.26 44.55
C TYR A 79 7.09 14.40 43.06
N GLY A 80 8.00 13.58 42.52
CA GLY A 80 8.27 13.50 41.08
C GLY A 80 7.09 12.91 40.32
N SER A 81 6.87 13.38 39.09
CA SER A 81 5.78 12.89 38.23
C SER A 81 5.96 11.42 37.83
N THR A 82 7.20 10.94 37.76
CA THR A 82 7.59 9.57 37.40
C THR A 82 8.08 8.75 38.61
N TYR A 83 7.53 9.03 39.80
CA TYR A 83 7.90 8.30 41.04
C TYR A 83 7.55 6.81 40.90
N ALA A 84 8.57 5.95 40.99
CA ALA A 84 8.46 4.51 40.74
C ALA A 84 7.89 3.71 41.92
N GLY A 85 7.66 4.34 43.07
CA GLY A 85 7.18 3.67 44.30
C GLY A 85 8.31 3.23 45.23
N ASP A 86 7.97 2.45 46.27
CA ASP A 86 8.89 1.97 47.29
C ASP A 86 9.62 0.66 46.89
N GLY A 87 9.18 0.04 45.82
CA GLY A 87 9.70 -1.19 45.23
C GLY A 87 8.90 -1.60 44.01
N PRO A 88 9.41 -2.54 43.19
CA PRO A 88 8.67 -3.06 42.07
C PRO A 88 7.36 -3.70 42.55
N PHE A 89 6.28 -3.47 41.79
CA PHE A 89 4.93 -3.95 42.13
C PHE A 89 4.46 -3.53 43.53
N SER A 90 4.94 -2.41 44.06
CA SER A 90 4.46 -1.89 45.35
C SER A 90 2.98 -1.50 45.31
N GLU A 91 2.46 -1.17 44.12
CA GLU A 91 1.10 -0.70 43.95
C GLU A 91 0.10 -1.86 43.77
N SER A 92 -1.13 -1.65 44.25
CA SER A 92 -2.20 -2.66 44.17
C SER A 92 -2.61 -2.95 42.74
N GLU A 93 -2.67 -1.94 41.92
CA GLU A 93 -2.99 -1.99 40.51
C GLU A 93 -1.95 -2.82 39.73
N ASN A 94 -0.68 -2.54 39.95
CA ASN A 94 0.42 -3.27 39.32
C ASN A 94 0.47 -4.75 39.78
N ARG A 95 0.18 -5.03 41.05
CA ARG A 95 0.04 -6.44 41.51
C ARG A 95 -1.15 -7.13 40.88
N ALA A 96 -2.26 -6.44 40.70
CA ALA A 96 -3.44 -7.01 40.04
C ALA A 96 -3.15 -7.36 38.58
N ILE A 97 -2.51 -6.46 37.84
CA ILE A 97 -2.07 -6.71 36.45
C ILE A 97 -1.04 -7.84 36.42
N ARG A 98 -0.04 -7.85 37.30
CA ARG A 98 0.93 -8.92 37.40
C ARG A 98 0.25 -10.28 37.59
N TYR A 99 -0.65 -10.40 38.56
CA TYR A 99 -1.39 -11.63 38.83
C TYR A 99 -2.21 -12.07 37.61
N PHE A 100 -2.86 -11.12 36.94
CA PHE A 100 -3.66 -11.37 35.74
C PHE A 100 -2.77 -11.89 34.59
N VAL A 101 -1.64 -11.23 34.32
CA VAL A 101 -0.70 -11.60 33.26
C VAL A 101 -0.04 -12.97 33.57
N GLU A 102 0.35 -13.24 34.80
CA GLU A 102 0.98 -14.51 35.20
C GLU A 102 -0.02 -15.69 35.28
N SER A 103 -1.34 -15.40 35.38
CA SER A 103 -2.38 -16.43 35.48
C SER A 103 -2.95 -16.84 34.10
N ASN A 104 -2.59 -16.16 33.02
CA ASN A 104 -3.10 -16.40 31.68
C ASN A 104 -1.93 -16.56 30.70
N ASN A 105 -2.20 -17.21 29.57
CA ASN A 105 -1.20 -17.43 28.52
C ASN A 105 -1.41 -16.43 27.38
N PHE A 106 -1.19 -15.15 27.66
CA PHE A 106 -1.27 -14.10 26.64
C PHE A 106 -0.16 -14.26 25.60
N LYS A 107 -0.44 -13.86 24.37
CA LYS A 107 0.51 -13.85 23.25
C LYS A 107 0.81 -12.45 22.77
N ILE A 108 -0.19 -11.57 22.70
CA ILE A 108 -0.08 -10.16 22.36
C ILE A 108 -0.77 -9.35 23.47
N ALA A 109 -0.22 -8.19 23.78
CA ALA A 109 -0.84 -7.18 24.65
C ALA A 109 -0.70 -5.79 24.02
N LEU A 110 -1.78 -5.00 24.09
CA LEU A 110 -1.80 -3.61 23.66
C LEU A 110 -2.08 -2.73 24.88
N ASN A 111 -1.08 -2.01 25.33
CA ASN A 111 -1.12 -1.13 26.50
C ASN A 111 -1.37 0.31 26.04
N ASN A 112 -2.64 0.66 25.82
CA ASN A 112 -3.03 1.93 25.22
C ASN A 112 -2.69 3.13 26.10
N HIS A 113 -2.00 4.08 25.53
CA HIS A 113 -1.63 5.38 26.09
C HIS A 113 -2.12 6.54 25.21
N THR A 114 -1.85 7.75 25.62
CA THR A 114 -1.92 8.98 24.82
C THR A 114 -0.66 9.80 25.12
N TYR A 115 -0.12 10.44 24.14
CA TYR A 115 -0.46 10.63 22.72
C TYR A 115 0.83 10.65 21.88
N GLY A 116 0.70 10.53 20.55
CA GLY A 116 1.86 10.68 19.67
C GLY A 116 1.66 10.09 18.28
N ASN A 117 0.54 9.38 18.03
CA ASN A 117 0.34 8.59 16.82
C ASN A 117 1.50 7.58 16.60
N LEU A 118 1.90 6.91 17.68
CA LEU A 118 3.01 5.96 17.68
C LEU A 118 2.53 4.57 18.08
N LEU A 119 3.28 3.56 17.66
CA LEU A 119 3.22 2.21 18.23
C LEU A 119 4.60 1.86 18.77
N LEU A 120 4.71 1.84 20.10
CA LEU A 120 5.97 1.58 20.80
C LEU A 120 6.09 0.08 21.11
N TYR A 121 7.32 -0.47 20.99
CA TYR A 121 7.65 -1.86 21.38
C TYR A 121 8.95 -1.93 22.20
N PRO A 122 9.20 -2.99 22.98
CA PRO A 122 10.35 -3.11 23.87
C PRO A 122 11.72 -3.01 23.15
N TYR A 123 12.77 -2.55 23.85
CA TYR A 123 12.74 -2.20 25.28
C TYR A 123 12.57 -0.69 25.49
N GLY A 124 11.88 -0.33 26.59
CA GLY A 124 11.69 1.05 27.01
C GLY A 124 12.78 1.60 27.92
N TYR A 125 13.59 0.76 28.58
CA TYR A 125 14.50 1.22 29.63
C TYR A 125 15.85 1.77 29.15
N ASP A 126 16.33 1.41 27.97
CA ASP A 126 17.65 1.82 27.46
C ASP A 126 17.63 1.96 25.93
N TYR A 127 18.20 3.04 25.39
CA TYR A 127 18.37 3.31 23.95
C TYR A 127 19.20 2.27 23.19
N ASN A 128 20.08 1.53 23.89
CA ASN A 128 21.03 0.63 23.25
C ASN A 128 20.62 -0.84 23.36
N GLN A 129 19.41 -1.09 23.83
CA GLN A 129 18.93 -2.46 24.04
C GLN A 129 17.76 -2.76 23.13
N THR A 130 17.94 -3.75 22.26
CA THR A 130 16.89 -4.37 21.48
C THR A 130 16.55 -5.74 22.04
N THR A 131 15.36 -6.22 21.75
CA THR A 131 14.95 -7.57 22.13
C THR A 131 15.58 -8.62 21.21
N ASP A 132 15.63 -9.88 21.64
CA ASP A 132 16.03 -11.00 20.76
C ASP A 132 15.05 -11.21 19.60
N ASP A 133 13.83 -10.68 19.70
CA ASP A 133 12.76 -10.76 18.70
C ASP A 133 12.52 -9.39 18.02
N ASP A 134 13.54 -8.54 17.94
CA ASP A 134 13.40 -7.18 17.37
C ASP A 134 12.88 -7.20 15.95
N ASP A 135 13.41 -8.08 15.10
CA ASP A 135 12.93 -8.28 13.73
C ASP A 135 11.44 -8.65 13.69
N ILE A 136 10.98 -9.46 14.65
CA ILE A 136 9.57 -9.86 14.76
C ILE A 136 8.72 -8.67 15.23
N PHE A 137 9.19 -7.88 16.19
CA PHE A 137 8.49 -6.67 16.62
C PHE A 137 8.35 -5.64 15.51
N GLN A 138 9.44 -5.35 14.79
CA GLN A 138 9.41 -4.44 13.65
C GLN A 138 8.38 -4.89 12.60
N PHE A 139 8.40 -6.17 12.31
CA PHE A 139 7.52 -6.77 11.36
C PHE A 139 6.04 -6.72 11.77
N ILE A 140 5.71 -7.19 13.00
CA ILE A 140 4.36 -7.16 13.55
C ILE A 140 3.85 -5.72 13.65
N SER A 141 4.66 -4.82 14.24
CA SER A 141 4.25 -3.43 14.46
C SER A 141 3.97 -2.70 13.14
N SER A 142 4.78 -2.92 12.09
CA SER A 142 4.54 -2.37 10.76
C SER A 142 3.19 -2.82 10.18
N ALA A 143 2.85 -4.10 10.32
CA ALA A 143 1.56 -4.60 9.87
C ALA A 143 0.38 -4.02 10.69
N LEU A 144 0.58 -3.80 11.99
CA LEU A 144 -0.45 -3.22 12.86
C LEU A 144 -0.76 -1.75 12.53
N VAL A 145 0.23 -0.97 12.12
CA VAL A 145 0.06 0.46 11.84
C VAL A 145 -0.21 0.77 10.36
N SER A 146 -0.30 -0.24 9.51
CA SER A 146 -0.40 -0.05 8.04
C SER A 146 -1.59 0.78 7.55
N GLU A 147 -2.63 0.98 8.37
CA GLU A 147 -3.84 1.73 7.99
C GLU A 147 -4.10 2.98 8.84
N ASN A 148 -3.27 3.30 9.86
CA ASN A 148 -3.54 4.43 10.76
C ASN A 148 -2.45 5.49 10.82
N ASN A 149 -1.45 5.40 9.96
CA ASN A 149 -0.33 6.36 9.88
C ASN A 149 0.45 6.54 11.20
N TYR A 150 0.51 5.51 12.04
CA TYR A 150 1.33 5.57 13.26
C TYR A 150 2.75 5.13 12.91
N ASP A 151 3.75 5.85 13.45
CA ASP A 151 5.13 5.38 13.41
C ASP A 151 5.35 4.26 14.42
N ASN A 152 6.00 3.18 14.00
CA ASN A 152 6.39 2.10 14.89
C ASN A 152 7.88 2.22 15.25
N ILE A 153 8.16 2.43 16.52
CA ILE A 153 9.51 2.67 17.04
C ILE A 153 9.76 1.91 18.35
N ILE A 154 11.04 1.71 18.68
CA ILE A 154 11.43 1.21 19.99
C ILE A 154 11.01 2.22 21.07
N SER A 155 10.42 1.75 22.17
CA SER A 155 9.91 2.61 23.24
C SER A 155 10.95 3.58 23.79
N ALA A 156 12.21 3.14 23.93
CA ALA A 156 13.29 3.99 24.41
C ALA A 156 13.64 5.14 23.45
N ASP A 157 13.35 5.02 22.15
CA ASP A 157 13.61 6.09 21.17
C ASP A 157 12.69 7.30 21.37
N LEU A 158 11.51 7.11 21.98
CA LEU A 158 10.69 8.22 22.45
C LEU A 158 11.34 8.90 23.66
N TYR A 159 11.59 8.14 24.71
CA TYR A 159 12.42 8.46 25.87
C TYR A 159 12.59 7.22 26.77
N PRO A 160 13.72 7.02 27.46
CA PRO A 160 13.89 5.88 28.36
C PRO A 160 12.91 5.89 29.53
N ALA A 161 12.34 4.73 29.82
CA ALA A 161 11.29 4.54 30.83
C ALA A 161 11.35 3.16 31.49
N ALA A 162 12.22 2.97 32.44
CA ALA A 162 12.29 1.69 33.18
C ALA A 162 11.04 1.46 34.04
N GLY A 163 10.59 0.21 34.10
CA GLY A 163 9.43 -0.19 34.89
C GLY A 163 8.10 0.04 34.16
N ASP A 164 8.10 0.05 32.86
CA ASP A 164 6.90 0.09 32.03
C ASP A 164 6.24 -1.30 31.88
N SER A 165 5.04 -1.31 31.32
CA SER A 165 4.24 -2.53 31.16
C SER A 165 4.74 -3.43 30.04
N ASP A 166 5.31 -2.89 28.97
CA ASP A 166 5.74 -3.66 27.80
C ASP A 166 6.98 -4.48 28.11
N ASP A 167 8.00 -3.86 28.74
CA ASP A 167 9.21 -4.54 29.20
C ASP A 167 8.88 -5.66 30.19
N PHE A 168 7.94 -5.41 31.12
CA PHE A 168 7.44 -6.44 32.04
C PHE A 168 6.76 -7.60 31.31
N MET A 169 5.90 -7.33 30.34
CA MET A 169 5.12 -8.36 29.65
C MET A 169 5.98 -9.18 28.67
N TYR A 170 6.94 -8.54 28.01
CA TYR A 170 7.86 -9.23 27.12
C TYR A 170 8.97 -9.96 27.88
N GLY A 171 9.53 -9.35 28.91
CA GLY A 171 10.67 -9.87 29.67
C GLY A 171 10.41 -11.23 30.28
N MET A 172 11.47 -12.03 30.41
CA MET A 172 11.40 -13.30 31.10
C MET A 172 11.35 -13.07 32.61
N LEU A 173 10.27 -13.50 33.24
CA LEU A 173 10.12 -13.44 34.67
C LEU A 173 10.20 -14.83 35.29
N ASN A 174 10.96 -14.91 36.38
CA ASN A 174 10.61 -15.86 37.40
C ASN A 174 9.33 -15.35 38.08
N THR A 175 8.20 -16.02 37.85
CA THR A 175 6.99 -15.78 38.60
C THR A 175 7.22 -15.98 40.09
N GLU A 176 6.34 -15.49 40.97
CA GLU A 176 6.42 -15.73 42.42
C GLU A 176 6.54 -17.22 42.79
N ASN A 177 6.18 -18.12 41.85
CA ASN A 177 6.25 -19.56 42.02
C ASN A 177 7.46 -20.22 41.32
N ASN A 178 8.48 -19.45 40.90
CA ASN A 178 9.64 -19.91 40.13
C ASN A 178 9.28 -20.61 38.78
N GLN A 179 8.17 -20.27 38.20
CA GLN A 179 7.82 -20.70 36.86
C GLN A 179 8.28 -19.62 35.83
N VAL A 180 8.84 -20.05 34.73
CA VAL A 180 9.19 -19.14 33.62
C VAL A 180 7.92 -18.90 32.82
N ARG A 181 7.48 -17.65 32.76
CA ARG A 181 6.37 -17.22 31.90
C ARG A 181 6.88 -17.11 30.45
N GLU A 182 6.04 -17.49 29.49
CA GLU A 182 6.32 -17.21 28.09
C GLU A 182 6.31 -15.70 27.82
N LYS A 183 7.07 -15.27 26.82
CA LYS A 183 7.08 -13.89 26.33
C LYS A 183 5.69 -13.50 25.81
N ILE A 184 5.34 -12.24 26.00
CA ILE A 184 4.17 -11.62 25.42
C ILE A 184 4.65 -10.52 24.48
N PHE A 185 4.23 -10.50 23.24
CA PHE A 185 4.50 -9.40 22.31
C PHE A 185 3.65 -8.20 22.74
N ALA A 186 4.15 -7.46 23.72
CA ALA A 186 3.48 -6.31 24.31
C ALA A 186 3.94 -5.04 23.60
N MET A 187 3.00 -4.16 23.30
CA MET A 187 3.23 -2.91 22.57
C MET A 187 2.34 -1.81 23.14
N THR A 188 2.80 -0.56 23.06
CA THR A 188 2.06 0.60 23.53
C THR A 188 1.63 1.47 22.35
N PRO A 189 0.35 1.45 21.92
CA PRO A 189 -0.20 2.48 21.06
C PRO A 189 -0.33 3.82 21.81
N GLU A 190 0.39 4.84 21.36
CA GLU A 190 0.26 6.24 21.82
C GLU A 190 -0.79 6.95 20.96
N ILE A 191 -2.05 6.85 21.37
CA ILE A 191 -3.23 7.12 20.53
C ILE A 191 -3.52 8.61 20.42
N GLY A 192 -3.68 9.09 19.18
CA GLY A 192 -4.10 10.45 18.85
C GLY A 192 -3.00 11.49 18.99
N SER A 193 -3.35 12.75 18.76
CA SER A 193 -2.41 13.89 18.70
C SER A 193 -2.43 14.77 19.95
N SER A 194 -3.22 14.43 20.97
CA SER A 194 -3.32 15.21 22.22
C SER A 194 -3.80 14.38 23.41
N PHE A 195 -3.43 14.76 24.64
CA PHE A 195 -3.93 14.12 25.86
C PHE A 195 -5.46 14.24 26.03
N TRP A 196 -6.04 15.33 25.56
CA TRP A 196 -7.45 15.64 25.70
C TRP A 196 -8.03 16.06 24.34
N PRO A 197 -8.31 15.12 23.43
CA PRO A 197 -8.89 15.43 22.13
C PRO A 197 -10.31 15.99 22.27
N GLN A 198 -10.76 16.72 21.26
CA GLN A 198 -12.14 17.19 21.22
C GLN A 198 -13.10 16.00 21.13
N ALA A 199 -14.26 16.11 21.80
CA ALA A 199 -15.23 15.01 21.82
C ALA A 199 -15.73 14.60 20.41
N SER A 200 -15.72 15.55 19.46
CA SER A 200 -16.10 15.29 18.06
C SER A 200 -15.11 14.39 17.29
N THR A 201 -13.84 14.32 17.72
CA THR A 201 -12.79 13.56 17.01
C THR A 201 -12.59 12.16 17.61
N ILE A 202 -13.15 11.88 18.80
CA ILE A 202 -12.91 10.58 19.50
C ILE A 202 -13.39 9.39 18.67
N GLU A 203 -14.54 9.51 18.00
CA GLU A 203 -15.08 8.41 17.19
C GLU A 203 -14.13 8.04 16.03
N ASP A 204 -13.55 9.02 15.35
CA ASP A 204 -12.66 8.81 14.21
C ASP A 204 -11.30 8.28 14.68
N ILE A 205 -10.77 8.79 15.81
CA ILE A 205 -9.59 8.22 16.47
C ILE A 205 -9.82 6.72 16.80
N CYS A 206 -10.97 6.38 17.38
CA CYS A 206 -11.31 4.99 17.68
C CYS A 206 -11.44 4.12 16.42
N LYS A 207 -12.02 4.66 15.33
CA LYS A 207 -12.10 3.95 14.03
C LYS A 207 -10.71 3.69 13.45
N GLY A 208 -9.79 4.65 13.53
CA GLY A 208 -8.40 4.49 13.11
C GLY A 208 -7.65 3.37 13.84
N MET A 209 -8.11 2.97 15.03
CA MET A 209 -7.53 1.86 15.79
C MET A 209 -8.11 0.48 15.44
N LEU A 210 -9.13 0.39 14.57
CA LEU A 210 -9.80 -0.89 14.28
C LEU A 210 -8.87 -1.88 13.59
N HIS A 211 -8.14 -1.46 12.56
CA HIS A 211 -7.19 -2.31 11.86
C HIS A 211 -6.15 -2.88 12.82
N LEU A 212 -5.50 -2.03 13.62
CA LEU A 212 -4.48 -2.42 14.60
C LEU A 212 -5.00 -3.49 15.57
N ASN A 213 -6.17 -3.27 16.17
CA ASN A 213 -6.73 -4.20 17.15
C ASN A 213 -7.18 -5.53 16.52
N LEU A 214 -7.81 -5.50 15.33
CA LEU A 214 -8.25 -6.70 14.63
C LEU A 214 -7.07 -7.52 14.12
N THR A 215 -6.05 -6.87 13.59
CA THR A 215 -4.83 -7.53 13.10
C THR A 215 -4.07 -8.17 14.25
N ALA A 216 -3.91 -7.48 15.39
CA ALA A 216 -3.31 -8.06 16.59
C ALA A 216 -4.07 -9.32 17.05
N ALA A 217 -5.41 -9.29 17.01
CA ALA A 217 -6.23 -10.45 17.35
C ALA A 217 -6.10 -11.61 16.35
N LYS A 218 -5.91 -11.34 15.05
CA LYS A 218 -5.62 -12.36 14.04
C LYS A 218 -4.23 -12.99 14.23
N MET A 219 -3.23 -12.17 14.58
CA MET A 219 -1.83 -12.60 14.71
C MET A 219 -1.59 -13.63 15.81
N ILE A 220 -2.47 -13.76 16.79
CA ILE A 220 -2.38 -14.83 17.79
C ILE A 220 -2.70 -16.23 17.24
N GLY A 221 -3.08 -16.33 15.97
CA GLY A 221 -3.32 -17.57 15.23
C GLY A 221 -2.30 -17.80 14.12
N ASN A 222 -2.62 -18.75 13.24
CA ASN A 222 -1.89 -18.99 12.01
C ASN A 222 -2.35 -17.99 10.95
N TYR A 223 -1.76 -16.80 10.94
CA TYR A 223 -2.17 -15.69 10.08
C TYR A 223 -1.08 -15.36 9.03
N ALA A 224 -1.50 -15.07 7.82
CA ALA A 224 -0.65 -14.54 6.77
C ALA A 224 -1.40 -13.46 5.98
N SER A 225 -0.66 -12.55 5.36
CA SER A 225 -1.16 -11.59 4.39
C SER A 225 -0.83 -12.09 2.99
N LEU A 226 -1.78 -12.01 2.07
CA LEU A 226 -1.58 -12.31 0.66
C LEU A 226 -1.80 -11.05 -0.16
N LYS A 227 -0.80 -10.68 -0.97
CA LYS A 227 -0.83 -9.50 -1.84
C LYS A 227 -0.64 -9.92 -3.29
N ASP A 228 -1.53 -9.47 -4.17
CA ASP A 228 -1.42 -9.71 -5.61
C ASP A 228 -0.39 -8.77 -6.25
N PHE A 229 0.50 -9.34 -7.07
CA PHE A 229 1.52 -8.65 -7.87
C PHE A 229 1.37 -8.91 -9.37
N THR A 230 0.21 -9.38 -9.78
CA THR A 230 -0.09 -9.56 -11.20
C THR A 230 -0.23 -8.20 -11.88
N GLU A 231 0.38 -8.05 -13.04
CA GLU A 231 0.20 -6.85 -13.88
C GLU A 231 -1.28 -6.53 -14.10
N ASN A 232 -1.64 -5.26 -14.13
CA ASN A 232 -3.03 -4.85 -14.34
C ASN A 232 -3.52 -5.16 -15.76
N PHE A 233 -2.61 -5.14 -16.75
CA PHE A 233 -2.93 -5.52 -18.11
C PHE A 233 -2.44 -6.94 -18.43
N ILE A 234 -3.37 -7.78 -18.88
CA ILE A 234 -3.10 -9.15 -19.31
C ILE A 234 -3.07 -9.17 -20.83
N SER A 235 -1.90 -9.31 -21.43
CA SER A 235 -1.70 -9.22 -22.88
C SER A 235 -1.78 -10.57 -23.62
N THR A 236 -1.88 -11.68 -22.90
CA THR A 236 -1.88 -13.04 -23.48
C THR A 236 -2.97 -13.89 -22.83
N ASN A 237 -3.50 -14.85 -23.62
CA ASN A 237 -4.54 -15.76 -23.13
C ASN A 237 -4.06 -16.74 -22.04
N THR A 238 -2.75 -16.88 -21.85
CA THR A 238 -2.18 -17.63 -20.72
C THR A 238 -1.21 -16.73 -19.97
N PHE A 239 -1.38 -16.61 -18.67
CA PHE A 239 -0.54 -15.74 -17.83
C PHE A 239 -0.38 -16.31 -16.41
N SER A 240 0.60 -15.78 -15.69
CA SER A 240 0.81 -16.08 -14.28
C SER A 240 0.17 -15.02 -13.40
N ALA A 241 -0.76 -15.41 -12.55
CA ALA A 241 -1.24 -14.58 -11.46
C ALA A 241 -0.28 -14.70 -10.28
N ASN A 242 0.58 -13.68 -10.13
CA ASN A 242 1.65 -13.66 -9.15
C ASN A 242 1.15 -13.07 -7.83
N PHE A 243 1.57 -13.67 -6.73
CA PHE A 243 1.27 -13.16 -5.41
C PHE A 243 2.44 -13.35 -4.43
N GLU A 244 2.46 -12.50 -3.43
CA GLU A 244 3.30 -12.61 -2.26
C GLU A 244 2.46 -13.11 -1.08
N LEU A 245 2.99 -14.07 -0.33
CA LEU A 245 2.43 -14.51 0.94
C LEU A 245 3.44 -14.20 2.03
N GLN A 246 3.02 -13.42 3.04
CA GLN A 246 3.82 -13.05 4.18
C GLN A 246 3.22 -13.58 5.47
N ARG A 247 3.95 -14.39 6.22
CA ARG A 247 3.46 -14.87 7.51
C ARG A 247 3.55 -13.80 8.58
N LEU A 248 2.41 -13.45 9.17
CA LEU A 248 2.27 -12.50 10.28
C LEU A 248 1.92 -13.18 11.62
N GLY A 249 1.33 -14.37 11.57
CA GLY A 249 0.92 -15.10 12.76
C GLY A 249 2.10 -15.58 13.62
N ILE A 250 2.00 -15.43 14.94
CA ILE A 250 3.06 -15.76 15.89
C ILE A 250 2.89 -17.16 16.51
N ILE A 251 1.83 -17.88 16.16
CA ILE A 251 1.54 -19.23 16.65
C ILE A 251 1.51 -20.21 15.50
N ASP A 252 1.67 -21.51 15.79
CA ASP A 252 1.68 -22.61 14.86
C ASP A 252 2.90 -22.67 13.92
N ASN A 253 2.85 -23.55 12.93
CA ASN A 253 3.97 -23.81 12.03
C ASN A 253 3.94 -22.99 10.72
N GLY A 254 2.92 -22.13 10.53
CA GLY A 254 2.76 -21.34 9.31
C GLY A 254 2.38 -22.18 8.09
N SER A 255 1.43 -23.11 8.23
CA SER A 255 0.89 -23.87 7.11
C SER A 255 -0.33 -23.20 6.50
N PHE A 256 -0.37 -23.12 5.16
CA PHE A 256 -1.45 -22.47 4.42
C PHE A 256 -1.82 -23.27 3.18
N ASN A 257 -3.10 -23.25 2.81
CA ASN A 257 -3.59 -23.69 1.51
C ASN A 257 -4.09 -22.45 0.75
N ILE A 258 -3.61 -22.25 -0.46
CA ILE A 258 -4.05 -21.16 -1.32
C ILE A 258 -4.76 -21.75 -2.53
N GLN A 259 -5.98 -21.32 -2.77
CA GLN A 259 -6.77 -21.69 -3.94
C GLN A 259 -7.07 -20.45 -4.77
N MET A 260 -7.35 -20.68 -6.05
CA MET A 260 -7.83 -19.63 -6.94
C MET A 260 -9.16 -20.05 -7.55
N GLU A 261 -10.16 -19.16 -7.46
CA GLU A 261 -11.46 -19.33 -8.09
C GLU A 261 -11.71 -18.27 -9.17
N PRO A 262 -12.07 -18.68 -10.41
CA PRO A 262 -12.53 -17.75 -11.43
C PRO A 262 -13.84 -17.09 -11.03
N ILE A 263 -13.96 -15.77 -11.26
CA ILE A 263 -15.21 -15.03 -11.13
C ILE A 263 -15.76 -14.69 -12.54
N SER A 264 -14.87 -14.18 -13.42
CA SER A 264 -15.28 -13.88 -14.80
C SER A 264 -15.29 -15.14 -15.67
N SER A 265 -16.27 -15.22 -16.57
CA SER A 265 -16.52 -16.39 -17.43
C SER A 265 -15.50 -16.61 -18.54
N ASN A 266 -14.61 -15.64 -18.78
CA ASN A 266 -13.53 -15.74 -19.75
C ASN A 266 -12.32 -16.53 -19.22
N ILE A 267 -12.23 -16.83 -17.95
CA ILE A 267 -11.24 -17.75 -17.39
C ILE A 267 -11.74 -19.19 -17.58
N ILE A 268 -10.99 -20.00 -18.32
CA ILE A 268 -11.38 -21.39 -18.65
C ILE A 268 -10.63 -22.45 -17.85
N SER A 269 -9.43 -22.13 -17.35
CA SER A 269 -8.67 -23.01 -16.47
C SER A 269 -7.74 -22.24 -15.54
N THR A 270 -7.47 -22.85 -14.38
CA THR A 270 -6.45 -22.41 -13.42
C THR A 270 -5.66 -23.62 -12.94
N THR A 271 -4.41 -23.38 -12.50
CA THR A 271 -3.65 -24.44 -11.81
C THR A 271 -4.31 -24.83 -10.49
N PRO A 272 -4.04 -26.06 -9.99
CA PRO A 272 -4.52 -26.50 -8.69
C PRO A 272 -4.03 -25.63 -7.54
N GLU A 273 -4.60 -25.89 -6.36
CA GLU A 273 -4.19 -25.30 -5.08
C GLU A 273 -2.68 -25.38 -4.82
N ILE A 274 -2.17 -24.40 -4.10
CA ILE A 274 -0.80 -24.33 -3.60
C ILE A 274 -0.83 -24.63 -2.10
N ASN A 275 -0.04 -25.61 -1.67
CA ASN A 275 0.06 -26.01 -0.26
C ASN A 275 1.42 -25.61 0.30
N ILE A 276 1.41 -24.73 1.30
CA ILE A 276 2.57 -24.32 2.08
C ILE A 276 2.55 -25.09 3.39
N ASN A 277 3.56 -25.94 3.62
CA ASN A 277 3.58 -26.80 4.80
C ASN A 277 4.11 -26.10 6.05
N SER A 278 5.00 -25.11 5.88
CA SER A 278 5.52 -24.28 6.96
C SER A 278 6.11 -22.98 6.41
N LEU A 279 5.95 -21.91 7.17
CA LEU A 279 6.61 -20.63 6.96
C LEU A 279 7.10 -20.12 8.31
N ASN A 280 8.29 -19.54 8.39
CA ASN A 280 8.75 -18.86 9.61
C ASN A 280 7.99 -17.55 9.83
N ILE A 281 7.92 -17.05 11.06
CA ILE A 281 7.35 -15.73 11.33
C ILE A 281 8.12 -14.69 10.52
N GLY A 282 7.42 -13.83 9.81
CA GLY A 282 8.00 -12.80 8.96
C GLY A 282 8.45 -13.28 7.58
N GLU A 283 8.51 -14.59 7.33
CA GLU A 283 8.94 -15.12 6.05
C GLU A 283 7.98 -14.74 4.92
N ILE A 284 8.57 -14.32 3.81
CA ILE A 284 7.88 -13.95 2.58
C ILE A 284 8.19 -15.00 1.52
N ILE A 285 7.16 -15.45 0.82
CA ILE A 285 7.29 -16.26 -0.38
C ILE A 285 6.55 -15.63 -1.55
N ASN A 286 7.07 -15.85 -2.76
CA ASN A 286 6.43 -15.44 -4.00
C ASN A 286 6.04 -16.70 -4.78
N GLU A 287 4.77 -16.78 -5.15
CA GLU A 287 4.18 -17.90 -5.86
C GLU A 287 3.27 -17.43 -6.99
N SER A 288 2.80 -18.33 -7.84
CA SER A 288 1.90 -17.97 -8.92
C SER A 288 0.93 -19.08 -9.31
N PHE A 289 -0.26 -18.68 -9.74
CA PHE A 289 -1.20 -19.54 -10.44
C PHE A 289 -1.11 -19.31 -11.94
N GLN A 290 -1.13 -20.37 -12.74
CA GLN A 290 -1.32 -20.23 -14.18
C GLN A 290 -2.80 -20.11 -14.49
N ILE A 291 -3.15 -19.09 -15.25
CA ILE A 291 -4.53 -18.83 -15.70
C ILE A 291 -4.57 -18.92 -17.21
N GLU A 292 -5.61 -19.59 -17.73
CA GLU A 292 -5.89 -19.64 -19.15
C GLU A 292 -7.25 -18.97 -19.43
N LEU A 293 -7.24 -18.04 -20.36
CA LEU A 293 -8.42 -17.32 -20.84
C LEU A 293 -8.96 -17.93 -22.14
N ASN A 294 -10.24 -17.75 -22.38
CA ASN A 294 -10.86 -18.09 -23.65
C ASN A 294 -10.18 -17.31 -24.79
N GLU A 295 -9.88 -17.98 -25.90
CA GLU A 295 -9.32 -17.35 -27.10
C GLU A 295 -10.19 -16.21 -27.67
N SER A 296 -11.49 -16.22 -27.37
CA SER A 296 -12.43 -15.17 -27.77
C SER A 296 -12.51 -13.98 -26.80
N THR A 297 -11.67 -13.93 -25.78
CA THR A 297 -11.61 -12.78 -24.84
C THR A 297 -11.15 -11.54 -25.61
N ASN A 298 -11.95 -10.47 -25.54
CA ASN A 298 -11.67 -9.24 -26.27
C ASN A 298 -10.86 -8.26 -25.42
N SER A 299 -10.08 -7.42 -26.08
CA SER A 299 -9.38 -6.31 -25.42
C SER A 299 -10.38 -5.40 -24.69
N GLY A 300 -10.08 -5.05 -23.44
CA GLY A 300 -10.95 -4.27 -22.56
C GLY A 300 -11.89 -5.11 -21.68
N GLU A 301 -11.92 -6.44 -21.85
CA GLU A 301 -12.71 -7.30 -20.96
C GLU A 301 -12.03 -7.45 -19.60
N ASP A 302 -12.85 -7.42 -18.55
CA ASP A 302 -12.41 -7.68 -17.18
C ASP A 302 -12.03 -9.16 -17.01
N VAL A 303 -10.90 -9.40 -16.34
CA VAL A 303 -10.44 -10.71 -15.86
C VAL A 303 -10.48 -10.69 -14.35
N ILE A 304 -11.51 -11.30 -13.77
CA ILE A 304 -11.76 -11.27 -12.34
C ILE A 304 -11.62 -12.67 -11.75
N PHE A 305 -10.81 -12.79 -10.74
CA PHE A 305 -10.62 -14.01 -9.96
C PHE A 305 -10.49 -13.67 -8.48
N LYS A 306 -10.52 -14.67 -7.62
CA LYS A 306 -10.20 -14.49 -6.20
C LYS A 306 -9.18 -15.50 -5.74
N TYR A 307 -8.31 -15.08 -4.87
CA TYR A 307 -7.52 -15.97 -4.03
C TYR A 307 -8.35 -16.35 -2.80
N ILE A 308 -8.24 -17.59 -2.38
CA ILE A 308 -8.78 -18.09 -1.12
C ILE A 308 -7.58 -18.58 -0.30
N LEU A 309 -7.23 -17.84 0.73
CA LEU A 309 -6.16 -18.18 1.67
C LEU A 309 -6.77 -18.88 2.88
N ASP A 310 -6.50 -20.18 3.01
CA ASP A 310 -6.97 -21.02 4.11
C ASP A 310 -5.83 -21.37 5.06
N ASN A 311 -5.99 -21.09 6.34
CA ASN A 311 -5.02 -21.36 7.39
C ASN A 311 -5.37 -22.59 8.26
N GLY A 312 -6.36 -23.38 7.83
CA GLY A 312 -6.87 -24.57 8.54
C GLY A 312 -8.00 -24.29 9.53
N SER A 313 -8.19 -23.04 9.93
CA SER A 313 -9.27 -22.57 10.81
C SER A 313 -10.18 -21.56 10.13
N PHE A 314 -9.67 -20.91 9.11
CA PHE A 314 -10.33 -19.80 8.41
C PHE A 314 -9.83 -19.66 6.98
N SER A 315 -10.72 -19.17 6.13
CA SER A 315 -10.42 -18.80 4.75
C SER A 315 -10.71 -17.32 4.51
N GLU A 316 -9.72 -16.61 3.99
CA GLU A 316 -9.85 -15.21 3.56
C GLU A 316 -9.94 -15.15 2.04
N GLU A 317 -10.87 -14.35 1.51
CA GLU A 317 -11.06 -14.16 0.08
C GLU A 317 -10.51 -12.80 -0.35
N ILE A 318 -9.64 -12.80 -1.37
CA ILE A 318 -9.04 -11.59 -1.95
C ILE A 318 -9.45 -11.55 -3.42
N ILE A 319 -10.33 -10.61 -3.78
CA ILE A 319 -10.81 -10.44 -5.15
C ILE A 319 -9.83 -9.56 -5.92
N VAL A 320 -9.41 -10.05 -7.08
CA VAL A 320 -8.49 -9.38 -8.00
C VAL A 320 -9.19 -9.11 -9.31
N LYS A 321 -9.05 -7.87 -9.81
CA LYS A 321 -9.56 -7.44 -11.09
C LYS A 321 -8.40 -6.99 -11.97
N LYS A 322 -8.29 -7.58 -13.15
CA LYS A 322 -7.33 -7.23 -14.21
C LYS A 322 -8.09 -6.94 -15.49
N ILE A 323 -7.41 -6.41 -16.52
CA ILE A 323 -8.00 -6.08 -17.80
C ILE A 323 -7.24 -6.80 -18.90
N PHE A 324 -7.97 -7.52 -19.76
CA PHE A 324 -7.36 -8.17 -20.91
C PHE A 324 -7.07 -7.17 -22.03
N GLY A 325 -5.85 -7.16 -22.53
CA GLY A 325 -5.41 -6.33 -23.65
C GLY A 325 -3.94 -5.96 -23.54
N ALA A 326 -3.32 -5.68 -24.69
CA ALA A 326 -1.96 -5.17 -24.74
C ALA A 326 -1.99 -3.64 -24.67
N PRO A 327 -1.52 -3.02 -23.58
CA PRO A 327 -1.49 -1.58 -23.46
C PRO A 327 -0.46 -0.99 -24.41
N ILE A 328 -0.71 0.24 -24.85
CA ILE A 328 0.29 1.07 -25.52
C ILE A 328 0.91 2.02 -24.50
N LEU A 329 2.19 2.28 -24.67
CA LEU A 329 2.93 3.24 -23.88
C LEU A 329 2.67 4.64 -24.43
N LEU A 330 2.04 5.51 -23.63
CA LEU A 330 1.76 6.90 -23.99
C LEU A 330 2.90 7.83 -23.60
N PHE A 331 3.54 7.54 -22.48
CA PHE A 331 4.63 8.32 -21.92
C PHE A 331 5.58 7.42 -21.14
N GLU A 332 6.88 7.73 -21.17
CA GLU A 332 7.93 7.08 -20.39
C GLU A 332 9.02 8.07 -20.05
N ASP A 333 9.44 8.06 -18.80
CA ASP A 333 10.59 8.77 -18.27
C ASP A 333 11.39 7.81 -17.39
N GLU A 334 12.63 7.51 -17.80
CA GLU A 334 13.57 6.66 -17.05
C GLU A 334 14.44 7.50 -16.08
N SER A 335 14.02 8.73 -15.77
CA SER A 335 14.65 9.68 -14.85
C SER A 335 16.07 10.17 -15.23
N ASP A 336 16.59 9.82 -16.40
CA ASP A 336 17.95 10.16 -16.85
C ASP A 336 18.10 11.60 -17.37
N ASN A 337 17.02 12.28 -17.73
CA ASN A 337 16.98 13.64 -18.27
C ASN A 337 15.68 14.34 -17.88
N TYR A 338 15.40 14.42 -16.59
CA TYR A 338 14.12 14.88 -16.07
C TYR A 338 13.67 16.24 -16.63
N SER A 339 14.60 17.16 -16.92
CA SER A 339 14.31 18.50 -17.45
C SER A 339 13.70 18.50 -18.87
N ASP A 340 13.76 17.39 -19.58
CA ASP A 340 13.11 17.25 -20.89
C ASP A 340 11.61 16.99 -20.75
N TYR A 341 11.19 16.49 -19.60
CA TYR A 341 9.83 16.06 -19.31
C TYR A 341 9.15 16.82 -18.17
N TRP A 342 9.91 17.35 -17.21
CA TRP A 342 9.40 17.97 -16.00
C TRP A 342 9.87 19.42 -15.84
N THR A 343 9.11 20.18 -15.04
CA THR A 343 9.50 21.57 -14.70
C THR A 343 10.73 21.60 -13.81
N ILE A 344 11.59 22.61 -13.99
CA ILE A 344 12.87 22.75 -13.30
C ILE A 344 12.91 23.87 -12.25
N ASP A 345 11.78 24.54 -12.01
CA ASP A 345 11.71 25.74 -11.15
C ASP A 345 11.33 25.42 -9.68
N SER A 346 11.68 24.21 -9.20
CA SER A 346 11.38 23.76 -7.84
C SER A 346 12.59 23.11 -7.16
N SER A 347 12.43 22.63 -5.92
CA SER A 347 13.44 21.82 -5.22
C SER A 347 13.62 20.43 -5.86
N TRP A 348 12.63 19.95 -6.59
CA TRP A 348 12.67 18.65 -7.25
C TRP A 348 13.72 18.61 -8.36
N SER A 349 14.55 17.59 -8.33
CA SER A 349 15.50 17.32 -9.41
C SER A 349 15.99 15.87 -9.41
N GLU A 350 16.73 15.55 -10.46
CA GLU A 350 17.48 14.32 -10.60
C GLU A 350 18.51 14.15 -9.47
N THR A 351 18.64 12.92 -8.97
CA THR A 351 19.63 12.51 -7.97
C THR A 351 20.31 11.20 -8.34
N PHE A 352 21.56 11.03 -7.85
CA PHE A 352 22.34 9.80 -7.94
C PHE A 352 22.43 9.06 -6.59
N GLU A 353 21.75 9.53 -5.56
CA GLU A 353 21.83 8.97 -4.21
C GLU A 353 21.13 7.63 -4.13
N GLU A 354 19.91 7.58 -4.65
CA GLU A 354 19.04 6.41 -4.64
C GLU A 354 18.35 6.29 -6.01
N TYR A 355 18.22 5.09 -6.55
CA TYR A 355 17.51 4.81 -7.81
C TYR A 355 17.03 3.36 -7.85
N ASN A 356 15.94 3.11 -8.55
CA ASN A 356 15.45 1.77 -8.81
C ASN A 356 16.10 1.19 -10.06
N SER A 357 16.09 1.94 -11.15
CA SER A 357 16.86 1.64 -12.36
C SER A 357 18.10 2.55 -12.45
N PRO A 358 19.26 2.06 -12.94
CA PRO A 358 20.45 2.90 -13.03
C PRO A 358 20.30 3.98 -14.11
N GLN A 359 20.72 5.21 -13.85
CA GLN A 359 21.64 5.71 -12.84
C GLN A 359 21.03 6.77 -11.91
N THR A 360 19.81 7.22 -12.13
CA THR A 360 19.20 8.37 -11.43
C THR A 360 17.74 8.08 -11.09
N SER A 361 17.22 8.83 -10.13
CA SER A 361 15.82 8.99 -9.84
C SER A 361 15.49 10.47 -9.67
N ILE A 362 14.22 10.81 -9.47
CA ILE A 362 13.79 12.18 -9.18
C ILE A 362 13.34 12.27 -7.72
N THR A 363 13.81 13.31 -7.02
CA THR A 363 13.46 13.56 -5.61
C THR A 363 13.15 15.03 -5.36
N ASP A 364 12.37 15.30 -4.31
CA ASP A 364 12.07 16.66 -3.82
C ASP A 364 13.26 17.33 -3.10
N SER A 365 14.25 16.56 -2.68
CA SER A 365 15.31 17.00 -1.77
C SER A 365 16.68 16.39 -2.07
N PRO A 366 17.22 16.54 -3.30
CA PRO A 366 18.48 15.93 -3.68
C PRO A 366 19.62 16.34 -2.73
N TYR A 367 20.34 15.34 -2.23
CA TYR A 367 21.50 15.46 -1.32
C TYR A 367 21.22 16.15 0.03
N SER A 368 19.96 16.22 0.44
CA SER A 368 19.56 16.88 1.69
C SER A 368 18.18 16.43 2.14
N ASN A 369 17.75 16.82 3.33
CA ASN A 369 16.35 16.71 3.72
C ASN A 369 15.53 17.85 3.08
N TYR A 370 14.25 17.62 2.80
CA TYR A 370 13.35 18.66 2.32
C TYR A 370 13.26 19.85 3.30
N SER A 371 12.80 21.00 2.83
CA SER A 371 12.74 22.23 3.63
C SER A 371 11.49 22.28 4.51
N ASN A 372 11.57 22.92 5.69
CA ASN A 372 10.40 23.24 6.50
C ASN A 372 9.51 24.28 5.80
N ASN A 373 8.18 24.19 5.99
CA ASN A 373 7.18 25.03 5.37
C ASN A 373 7.28 25.04 3.83
N ALA A 374 7.68 23.91 3.25
CA ALA A 374 7.76 23.75 1.81
C ALA A 374 6.35 23.62 1.20
N LEU A 375 6.20 24.17 0.02
CA LEU A 375 5.11 23.89 -0.91
C LEU A 375 5.74 23.85 -2.30
N GLU A 376 6.20 22.69 -2.69
CA GLU A 376 6.98 22.47 -3.89
C GLU A 376 6.27 21.52 -4.84
N THR A 377 6.31 21.83 -6.14
CA THR A 377 5.70 20.98 -7.16
C THR A 377 6.67 20.71 -8.30
N ILE A 378 6.57 19.51 -8.86
CA ILE A 378 7.16 19.18 -10.14
C ILE A 378 6.04 18.76 -11.11
N ASN A 379 5.92 19.46 -12.25
CA ASN A 379 4.83 19.26 -13.18
C ASN A 379 5.35 18.61 -14.46
N LEU A 380 4.59 17.67 -15.01
CA LEU A 380 4.84 17.17 -16.36
C LEU A 380 4.68 18.32 -17.37
N LEU A 381 5.64 18.50 -18.29
CA LEU A 381 5.66 19.63 -19.22
C LEU A 381 4.57 19.58 -20.27
N ASN A 382 4.15 18.39 -20.65
CA ASN A 382 3.14 18.19 -21.69
C ASN A 382 1.93 17.46 -21.12
N ASP A 383 0.76 17.95 -21.48
CA ASP A 383 -0.50 17.27 -21.14
C ASP A 383 -0.60 15.92 -21.84
N ILE A 384 -1.26 14.98 -21.19
CA ILE A 384 -1.51 13.63 -21.70
C ILE A 384 -2.95 13.55 -22.22
N ASN A 385 -3.10 13.26 -23.51
CA ASN A 385 -4.41 13.09 -24.12
C ASN A 385 -4.88 11.63 -24.02
N LEU A 386 -5.95 11.40 -23.28
CA LEU A 386 -6.56 10.08 -23.06
C LEU A 386 -7.77 9.83 -23.98
N SER A 387 -7.95 10.63 -25.06
CA SER A 387 -9.03 10.43 -26.03
C SER A 387 -8.83 9.17 -26.85
N GLY A 388 -9.89 8.37 -26.97
CA GLY A 388 -9.88 7.12 -27.74
C GLY A 388 -9.28 5.93 -26.98
N TYR A 389 -9.09 6.05 -25.69
CA TYR A 389 -8.73 4.94 -24.82
C TYR A 389 -9.92 4.50 -23.96
N SER A 390 -9.93 3.24 -23.55
CA SER A 390 -10.94 2.67 -22.66
C SER A 390 -10.41 2.50 -21.24
N TYR A 391 -9.08 2.54 -21.08
CA TYR A 391 -8.39 2.37 -19.81
C TYR A 391 -7.02 3.04 -19.88
N ALA A 392 -6.59 3.61 -18.78
CA ALA A 392 -5.24 4.14 -18.65
C ALA A 392 -4.77 4.05 -17.20
N GLU A 393 -3.45 3.96 -17.00
CA GLU A 393 -2.82 3.96 -15.69
C GLU A 393 -1.46 4.66 -15.72
N ILE A 394 -1.08 5.23 -14.58
CA ILE A 394 0.28 5.66 -14.27
C ILE A 394 0.95 4.52 -13.49
N ASN A 395 2.19 4.19 -13.83
CA ASN A 395 3.06 3.33 -13.06
C ASN A 395 4.39 4.04 -12.82
N PHE A 396 4.94 3.92 -11.62
CA PHE A 396 6.29 4.38 -11.27
C PHE A 396 6.82 3.60 -10.08
N ASN A 397 8.13 3.56 -9.91
CA ASN A 397 8.73 3.07 -8.68
C ASN A 397 8.88 4.23 -7.70
N ALA A 398 8.56 4.01 -6.43
CA ALA A 398 8.63 5.03 -5.39
C ALA A 398 9.29 4.51 -4.11
N LYS A 399 9.90 5.43 -3.37
CA LYS A 399 10.49 5.24 -2.06
C LYS A 399 10.39 6.56 -1.31
N TRP A 400 10.15 6.55 0.00
CA TRP A 400 10.05 7.80 0.75
C TRP A 400 10.37 7.66 2.23
N ASN A 401 10.78 8.78 2.82
CA ASN A 401 10.88 9.00 4.24
C ASN A 401 10.42 10.44 4.52
N ILE A 402 9.18 10.57 5.01
CA ILE A 402 8.47 11.84 5.21
C ILE A 402 7.92 11.86 6.64
N GLU A 403 7.85 13.01 7.31
CA GLU A 403 7.29 13.10 8.65
C GLU A 403 5.82 12.65 8.67
N SER A 404 5.56 11.54 9.37
CA SER A 404 4.22 10.94 9.41
C SER A 404 3.20 11.87 10.07
N GLY A 405 2.04 12.00 9.44
CA GLY A 405 0.92 12.77 9.97
C GLY A 405 1.07 14.29 9.92
N TYR A 406 2.16 14.84 9.38
CA TYR A 406 2.41 16.28 9.26
C TYR A 406 2.78 16.69 7.84
N ASP A 407 3.85 16.12 7.30
CA ASP A 407 4.34 16.38 5.95
C ASP A 407 3.81 15.33 4.98
N TYR A 408 3.73 15.66 3.69
CA TYR A 408 3.24 14.70 2.71
C TYR A 408 3.64 15.04 1.28
N VAL A 409 3.58 14.01 0.43
CA VAL A 409 3.61 14.14 -1.02
C VAL A 409 2.29 13.63 -1.60
N GLN A 410 1.78 14.32 -2.62
CA GLN A 410 0.63 13.91 -3.42
C GLN A 410 1.01 13.85 -4.89
N ILE A 411 0.48 12.88 -5.62
CA ILE A 411 0.38 12.96 -7.07
C ILE A 411 -1.00 13.50 -7.41
N GLU A 412 -1.03 14.54 -8.21
CA GLU A 412 -2.27 15.26 -8.52
C GLU A 412 -2.49 15.35 -10.04
N ILE A 413 -3.74 15.30 -10.45
CA ILE A 413 -4.17 15.41 -11.84
C ILE A 413 -5.08 16.63 -12.00
N SER A 414 -4.90 17.34 -13.11
CA SER A 414 -5.80 18.40 -13.56
C SER A 414 -6.35 18.05 -14.94
N ASN A 415 -7.64 18.25 -15.15
CA ASN A 415 -8.32 18.13 -16.44
C ASN A 415 -8.87 19.47 -16.96
N ASP A 416 -8.43 20.58 -16.35
CA ASP A 416 -8.86 21.95 -16.67
C ASP A 416 -7.67 22.90 -16.97
N GLY A 417 -6.53 22.32 -17.38
CA GLY A 417 -5.33 23.07 -17.72
C GLY A 417 -4.60 23.66 -16.54
N GLY A 418 -4.67 23.01 -15.37
CA GLY A 418 -3.97 23.42 -14.14
C GLY A 418 -4.72 24.41 -13.27
N ALA A 419 -6.00 24.69 -13.56
CA ALA A 419 -6.82 25.58 -12.75
C ALA A 419 -7.26 24.94 -11.43
N SER A 420 -7.53 23.63 -11.44
CA SER A 420 -7.75 22.82 -10.24
C SER A 420 -6.95 21.51 -10.31
N TRP A 421 -6.69 20.92 -9.16
CA TRP A 421 -5.88 19.71 -9.03
C TRP A 421 -6.54 18.74 -8.05
N GLU A 422 -6.63 17.47 -8.44
CA GLU A 422 -7.22 16.39 -7.66
C GLU A 422 -6.16 15.36 -7.28
N PRO A 423 -5.92 15.11 -5.97
CA PRO A 423 -5.03 14.06 -5.50
C PRO A 423 -5.51 12.68 -5.93
N GLN A 424 -4.58 11.81 -6.32
CA GLN A 424 -4.90 10.50 -6.83
C GLN A 424 -4.58 9.38 -5.83
N CYS A 425 -5.48 8.40 -5.76
CA CYS A 425 -5.31 7.21 -4.94
C CYS A 425 -4.47 6.17 -5.70
N GLY A 426 -3.38 5.73 -5.10
CA GLY A 426 -2.53 4.65 -5.57
C GLY A 426 -2.53 3.46 -4.61
N ASN A 427 -1.74 2.43 -4.93
CA ASN A 427 -1.62 1.21 -4.11
C ASN A 427 -1.00 1.47 -2.73
N TYR A 428 -0.20 2.53 -2.60
CA TYR A 428 0.58 2.84 -1.40
C TYR A 428 0.21 4.20 -0.78
N THR A 429 -0.78 4.92 -1.33
CA THR A 429 -1.29 6.14 -0.71
C THR A 429 -2.06 5.83 0.57
N ARG A 430 -2.03 6.76 1.50
CA ARG A 430 -2.81 6.76 2.74
C ARG A 430 -3.74 7.96 2.75
N LYS A 431 -4.72 7.97 3.64
CA LYS A 431 -5.57 9.15 3.85
C LYS A 431 -4.89 10.14 4.77
N GLY A 432 -4.93 11.41 4.40
CA GLY A 432 -4.47 12.49 5.25
C GLY A 432 -5.25 12.57 6.57
N VAL A 433 -4.56 12.98 7.63
CA VAL A 433 -5.09 13.08 8.99
C VAL A 433 -5.33 14.55 9.39
N GLU A 434 -5.94 14.78 10.58
CA GLU A 434 -6.31 16.13 11.05
C GLU A 434 -5.16 17.15 11.08
N THR A 435 -3.93 16.73 11.34
CA THR A 435 -2.76 17.61 11.33
C THR A 435 -2.31 18.02 9.93
N GLN A 436 -2.75 17.28 8.92
CA GLN A 436 -2.59 17.56 7.49
C GLN A 436 -3.84 18.25 6.93
N GLU A 437 -4.26 19.37 7.54
CA GLU A 437 -5.55 20.05 7.33
C GLU A 437 -5.94 20.25 5.85
N ASP A 438 -4.96 20.57 4.98
CA ASP A 438 -5.21 20.81 3.55
C ASP A 438 -5.37 19.51 2.72
N ALA A 439 -5.09 18.36 3.31
CA ALA A 439 -5.17 17.04 2.69
C ALA A 439 -5.97 16.04 3.55
N LEU A 440 -6.78 16.53 4.49
CA LEU A 440 -7.62 15.68 5.34
C LEU A 440 -8.51 14.77 4.49
N ASP A 441 -8.46 13.47 4.75
CA ASP A 441 -9.15 12.40 4.01
C ASP A 441 -8.72 12.23 2.53
N GLU A 442 -7.78 13.04 2.03
CA GLU A 442 -7.25 12.94 0.68
C GLU A 442 -6.10 11.92 0.60
N PRO A 443 -5.89 11.27 -0.57
CA PRO A 443 -4.77 10.35 -0.74
C PRO A 443 -3.44 11.10 -0.75
N LEU A 444 -2.45 10.54 -0.04
CA LEU A 444 -1.10 11.10 0.07
C LEU A 444 -0.07 10.02 0.44
N TYR A 445 1.21 10.37 0.35
CA TYR A 445 2.34 9.59 0.84
C TYR A 445 2.96 10.32 2.02
N ASP A 446 3.09 9.62 3.15
CA ASP A 446 3.81 10.06 4.35
C ASP A 446 4.43 8.87 5.09
N GLY A 447 5.11 9.11 6.20
CA GLY A 447 5.80 8.07 6.97
C GLY A 447 7.03 7.55 6.25
N ASN A 448 7.37 6.29 6.47
CA ASN A 448 8.59 5.67 5.94
C ASN A 448 8.28 4.43 5.07
N GLN A 449 8.68 4.50 3.80
CA GLN A 449 8.76 3.39 2.87
C GLN A 449 10.22 3.28 2.39
N GLY A 450 11.03 2.54 3.15
CA GLY A 450 12.49 2.47 2.93
C GLY A 450 12.93 1.65 1.72
N GLU A 451 12.06 0.80 1.18
CA GLU A 451 12.33 -0.03 0.00
C GLU A 451 11.53 0.49 -1.20
N TRP A 452 12.10 0.35 -2.41
CA TRP A 452 11.39 0.70 -3.63
C TRP A 452 10.15 -0.15 -3.84
N VAL A 453 9.03 0.48 -4.10
CA VAL A 453 7.74 -0.15 -4.40
C VAL A 453 7.22 0.30 -5.76
N ASN A 454 6.55 -0.60 -6.48
CA ASN A 454 5.90 -0.26 -7.74
C ASN A 454 4.51 0.29 -7.48
N GLU A 455 4.35 1.59 -7.70
CA GLU A 455 3.08 2.29 -7.57
C GLU A 455 2.27 2.21 -8.86
N SER A 456 0.96 2.09 -8.71
CA SER A 456 0.01 2.13 -9.82
C SER A 456 -1.21 2.98 -9.48
N ILE A 457 -1.56 3.88 -10.38
CA ILE A 457 -2.68 4.81 -10.26
C ILE A 457 -3.57 4.70 -11.48
N LEU A 458 -4.85 4.37 -11.26
CA LEU A 458 -5.83 4.26 -12.33
C LEU A 458 -6.30 5.63 -12.81
N LEU A 459 -6.39 5.80 -14.12
CA LEU A 459 -6.86 7.02 -14.78
C LEU A 459 -8.25 6.86 -15.41
N THR A 460 -9.06 5.93 -14.93
CA THR A 460 -10.38 5.62 -15.51
C THR A 460 -11.33 6.80 -15.53
N ASP A 461 -11.26 7.68 -14.54
CA ASP A 461 -12.12 8.86 -14.42
C ASP A 461 -11.73 9.99 -15.41
N TYR A 462 -10.56 9.87 -16.03
CA TYR A 462 -10.00 10.84 -16.96
C TYR A 462 -10.01 10.37 -18.43
N ILE A 463 -10.61 9.23 -18.70
CA ILE A 463 -10.75 8.74 -20.09
C ILE A 463 -11.50 9.76 -20.95
N ASP A 464 -11.08 9.89 -22.21
CA ASP A 464 -11.54 10.89 -23.17
C ASP A 464 -11.22 12.36 -22.81
N GLN A 465 -10.31 12.60 -21.88
CA GLN A 465 -9.87 13.93 -21.45
C GLN A 465 -8.39 14.16 -21.75
N GLU A 466 -7.97 15.41 -21.71
CA GLU A 466 -6.57 15.84 -21.68
C GLU A 466 -6.23 16.21 -20.25
N ILE A 467 -5.13 15.66 -19.72
CA ILE A 467 -4.75 15.82 -18.31
C ILE A 467 -3.34 16.34 -18.14
N SER A 468 -3.16 17.20 -17.15
CA SER A 468 -1.86 17.59 -16.60
C SER A 468 -1.57 16.80 -15.33
N ILE A 469 -0.31 16.49 -15.06
CA ILE A 469 0.13 15.65 -13.93
C ILE A 469 1.21 16.39 -13.15
N ARG A 470 1.18 16.31 -11.82
CA ARG A 470 2.24 16.82 -10.96
C ARG A 470 2.43 15.99 -9.69
N PHE A 471 3.63 16.06 -9.14
CA PHE A 471 3.88 15.75 -7.72
C PHE A 471 3.92 17.05 -6.92
N LYS A 472 3.42 17.00 -5.69
CA LYS A 472 3.39 18.12 -4.75
C LYS A 472 3.88 17.66 -3.39
N LEU A 473 4.97 18.26 -2.90
CA LEU A 473 5.40 18.17 -1.51
C LEU A 473 4.80 19.31 -0.70
N LYS A 474 4.27 19.00 0.47
CA LYS A 474 3.94 19.99 1.50
C LYS A 474 4.53 19.57 2.84
N SER A 475 5.20 20.51 3.53
CA SER A 475 5.76 20.31 4.86
C SER A 475 5.35 21.41 5.81
N ASP A 476 5.34 21.08 7.11
CA ASP A 476 5.15 22.04 8.20
C ASP A 476 6.47 22.67 8.67
N GLY A 477 6.50 23.26 9.86
CA GLY A 477 7.70 23.87 10.47
C GLY A 477 8.50 22.95 11.37
N GLY A 478 8.14 21.66 11.43
CA GLY A 478 8.65 20.67 12.37
C GLY A 478 9.89 19.91 11.90
N LEU A 479 9.79 18.60 11.90
CA LEU A 479 10.88 17.70 11.51
C LEU A 479 11.01 17.64 9.98
N ARG A 480 12.21 17.34 9.52
CA ARG A 480 12.54 17.14 8.11
C ARG A 480 13.12 15.76 7.92
N ARG A 481 12.72 15.12 6.86
CA ARG A 481 13.20 13.80 6.47
C ARG A 481 13.83 13.85 5.09
N ASP A 482 14.27 12.70 4.61
CA ASP A 482 14.96 12.53 3.33
C ASP A 482 14.08 12.87 2.11
N GLY A 483 12.77 12.67 2.19
CA GLY A 483 11.81 13.06 1.16
C GLY A 483 11.26 11.90 0.35
N PHE A 484 10.74 12.23 -0.84
CA PHE A 484 10.11 11.31 -1.77
C PHE A 484 10.98 11.13 -3.01
N TYR A 485 11.15 9.89 -3.44
CA TYR A 485 11.86 9.50 -4.65
C TYR A 485 10.90 8.78 -5.60
N TYR A 486 10.98 9.09 -6.89
CA TYR A 486 10.33 8.29 -7.92
C TYR A 486 11.25 8.01 -9.10
N ASP A 487 11.01 6.89 -9.79
CA ASP A 487 11.79 6.39 -10.90
C ASP A 487 10.90 5.60 -11.87
N ASP A 488 11.35 5.42 -13.12
CA ASP A 488 10.64 4.62 -14.14
C ASP A 488 9.17 5.04 -14.37
N PHE A 489 8.90 6.34 -14.45
CA PHE A 489 7.54 6.85 -14.59
C PHE A 489 6.95 6.55 -15.98
N LYS A 490 5.81 5.87 -16.04
CA LYS A 490 5.17 5.42 -17.27
C LYS A 490 3.67 5.67 -17.25
N ILE A 491 3.12 6.01 -18.41
CA ILE A 491 1.68 6.06 -18.62
C ILE A 491 1.33 5.07 -19.71
N LYS A 492 0.51 4.08 -19.37
CA LYS A 492 0.02 3.04 -20.26
C LYS A 492 -1.47 3.20 -20.48
N ALA A 493 -1.94 2.90 -21.67
CA ALA A 493 -3.36 2.96 -21.99
C ALA A 493 -3.80 1.83 -22.92
N LEU A 494 -5.07 1.48 -22.84
CA LEU A 494 -5.70 0.50 -23.71
C LEU A 494 -6.66 1.22 -24.68
N SER A 495 -6.46 1.03 -25.96
CA SER A 495 -7.30 1.66 -26.98
C SER A 495 -8.76 1.20 -26.88
N SER A 496 -9.69 2.15 -26.96
CA SER A 496 -11.14 1.89 -26.99
C SER A 496 -11.63 1.29 -28.31
N SER A 497 -10.73 1.00 -29.25
CA SER A 497 -11.14 0.47 -30.54
C SER A 497 -11.97 -0.81 -30.33
N LEU A 498 -13.14 -0.83 -30.95
CA LEU A 498 -13.87 -2.05 -31.28
C LEU A 498 -12.96 -2.89 -32.20
N SER A 499 -11.94 -3.52 -31.64
CA SER A 499 -11.10 -4.43 -32.39
C SER A 499 -11.83 -5.74 -32.55
N SER A 500 -12.44 -5.96 -33.70
CA SER A 500 -12.23 -7.28 -34.30
C SER A 500 -10.73 -7.53 -34.27
N SER A 501 -10.29 -8.69 -33.78
CA SER A 501 -8.90 -9.12 -33.75
C SER A 501 -8.20 -8.76 -35.08
N GLU A 502 -7.53 -7.60 -35.12
CA GLU A 502 -6.60 -7.31 -36.18
C GLU A 502 -5.27 -7.99 -35.82
N ASN A 503 -5.10 -9.20 -36.28
CA ASN A 503 -3.76 -9.71 -36.51
C ASN A 503 -3.16 -8.77 -37.56
N ASN A 504 -2.37 -7.79 -37.12
CA ASN A 504 -1.68 -6.86 -38.00
C ASN A 504 -0.66 -7.66 -38.84
N LEU A 505 -1.04 -7.94 -40.06
CA LEU A 505 -0.12 -8.42 -41.08
C LEU A 505 0.75 -7.23 -41.56
N ASN A 506 1.78 -6.91 -40.79
CA ASN A 506 2.74 -5.86 -41.17
C ASN A 506 3.65 -6.29 -42.34
N LYS A 507 3.13 -6.89 -43.39
CA LYS A 507 3.95 -7.51 -44.42
C LYS A 507 3.58 -7.15 -45.86
N ALA A 508 2.39 -6.60 -46.10
CA ALA A 508 2.00 -6.23 -47.46
C ALA A 508 2.48 -4.81 -47.81
N LYS A 509 3.14 -4.67 -48.95
CA LYS A 509 3.49 -3.37 -49.53
C LYS A 509 2.57 -3.06 -50.71
N ILE A 510 1.94 -1.88 -50.67
CA ILE A 510 1.07 -1.39 -51.75
C ILE A 510 1.77 -0.27 -52.51
N TYR A 511 1.78 -0.38 -53.82
CA TYR A 511 2.41 0.62 -54.70
C TYR A 511 1.75 0.68 -56.09
N PRO A 512 1.93 1.80 -56.85
CA PRO A 512 2.43 3.08 -56.38
C PRO A 512 1.39 3.87 -55.60
N ILE A 513 1.84 4.71 -54.67
CA ILE A 513 1.00 5.68 -54.00
C ILE A 513 1.69 7.04 -54.12
N PRO A 514 1.06 8.04 -54.74
CA PRO A 514 -0.26 8.07 -55.43
C PRO A 514 -0.30 7.26 -56.73
N SER A 515 -1.49 6.79 -57.12
CA SER A 515 -1.72 6.03 -58.36
C SER A 515 -2.83 6.61 -59.21
N ASP A 516 -2.69 6.44 -60.54
CA ASP A 516 -3.72 6.83 -61.50
C ASP A 516 -4.73 5.71 -61.80
N ASN A 517 -4.27 4.46 -61.98
CA ASN A 517 -5.14 3.39 -62.46
C ASN A 517 -4.97 2.06 -61.72
N MET A 518 -3.76 1.63 -61.46
CA MET A 518 -3.48 0.31 -60.90
C MET A 518 -2.76 0.40 -59.59
N ILE A 519 -3.12 -0.47 -58.65
CA ILE A 519 -2.43 -0.72 -57.39
C ILE A 519 -1.87 -2.14 -57.44
N TYR A 520 -0.62 -2.29 -57.04
CA TYR A 520 0.06 -3.57 -56.89
C TYR A 520 0.27 -3.87 -55.42
N ILE A 521 0.23 -5.15 -55.07
CA ILE A 521 0.42 -5.66 -53.73
C ILE A 521 1.60 -6.61 -53.74
N SER A 522 2.54 -6.40 -52.85
CA SER A 522 3.61 -7.35 -52.57
C SER A 522 3.45 -7.83 -51.12
N SER A 523 3.04 -9.08 -50.95
CA SER A 523 2.82 -9.73 -49.66
C SER A 523 3.50 -11.11 -49.64
N GLU A 524 3.93 -11.57 -48.48
CA GLU A 524 4.39 -12.94 -48.29
C GLU A 524 3.20 -13.92 -48.20
N GLU A 525 2.00 -13.42 -47.98
CA GLU A 525 0.77 -14.19 -47.85
C GLU A 525 -0.21 -13.96 -49.00
N GLU A 526 -1.03 -14.97 -49.25
CA GLU A 526 -2.06 -14.89 -50.30
C GLU A 526 -3.20 -13.96 -49.86
N ILE A 527 -3.37 -12.83 -50.61
CA ILE A 527 -4.50 -11.90 -50.41
C ILE A 527 -5.73 -12.48 -51.13
N LYS A 528 -6.80 -12.72 -50.38
CA LYS A 528 -8.03 -13.36 -50.88
C LYS A 528 -9.15 -12.39 -51.15
N GLU A 529 -9.21 -11.29 -50.41
CA GLU A 529 -10.23 -10.27 -50.56
C GLU A 529 -9.61 -8.88 -50.38
N ILE A 530 -10.06 -7.92 -51.19
CA ILE A 530 -9.72 -6.51 -51.03
C ILE A 530 -11.02 -5.71 -50.97
N LYS A 531 -11.15 -4.83 -50.01
CA LYS A 531 -12.22 -3.84 -49.91
C LYS A 531 -11.65 -2.43 -49.95
N VAL A 532 -12.29 -1.55 -50.71
CA VAL A 532 -11.90 -0.15 -50.83
C VAL A 532 -13.01 0.72 -50.25
N PHE A 533 -12.65 1.58 -49.30
CA PHE A 533 -13.57 2.47 -48.59
C PHE A 533 -13.22 3.94 -48.90
N ASP A 534 -14.23 4.81 -48.92
CA ASP A 534 -14.00 6.25 -48.86
C ASP A 534 -13.63 6.69 -47.42
N VAL A 535 -13.29 7.97 -47.27
CA VAL A 535 -12.90 8.55 -45.97
C VAL A 535 -14.02 8.59 -44.92
N LEU A 536 -15.27 8.30 -45.32
CA LEU A 536 -16.42 8.18 -44.42
C LEU A 536 -16.74 6.73 -44.05
N GLY A 537 -15.88 5.77 -44.45
CA GLY A 537 -16.04 4.35 -44.15
C GLY A 537 -17.05 3.61 -45.05
N LYS A 538 -17.54 4.24 -46.14
CA LYS A 538 -18.45 3.60 -47.10
C LYS A 538 -17.63 2.72 -48.04
N GLU A 539 -17.99 1.43 -48.19
CA GLU A 539 -17.41 0.51 -49.17
C GLU A 539 -17.77 0.97 -50.59
N ILE A 540 -16.75 1.20 -51.43
CA ILE A 540 -16.85 1.69 -52.79
C ILE A 540 -16.61 0.57 -53.80
N MET A 541 -15.67 -0.34 -53.50
CA MET A 541 -15.30 -1.47 -54.35
C MET A 541 -14.87 -2.65 -53.50
N SER A 542 -15.08 -3.87 -54.01
CA SER A 542 -14.51 -5.09 -53.43
C SER A 542 -14.04 -6.04 -54.54
N PHE A 543 -12.98 -6.79 -54.23
CA PHE A 543 -12.39 -7.82 -55.08
C PHE A 543 -12.25 -9.08 -54.25
N ASN A 544 -12.67 -10.22 -54.80
CA ASN A 544 -12.58 -11.50 -54.13
C ASN A 544 -12.06 -12.55 -55.14
N GLN A 545 -10.81 -12.93 -55.00
CA GLN A 545 -10.13 -13.90 -55.86
C GLN A 545 -9.00 -14.55 -55.04
N ASN A 546 -8.58 -15.75 -55.43
CA ASN A 546 -7.38 -16.37 -54.85
C ASN A 546 -6.13 -15.63 -55.36
N ASN A 547 -5.29 -15.21 -54.42
CA ASN A 547 -4.01 -14.53 -54.62
C ASN A 547 -4.09 -13.25 -55.47
N ILE A 548 -4.66 -12.19 -54.87
CA ILE A 548 -4.77 -10.88 -55.54
C ILE A 548 -3.46 -10.13 -55.42
N GLU A 549 -2.72 -9.99 -56.52
CA GLU A 549 -1.45 -9.24 -56.57
C GLU A 549 -1.60 -7.81 -57.08
N ASN A 550 -2.73 -7.48 -57.70
CA ASN A 550 -3.05 -6.13 -58.20
C ASN A 550 -4.55 -5.95 -58.42
N PHE A 551 -5.00 -4.69 -58.44
CA PHE A 551 -6.39 -4.33 -58.75
C PHE A 551 -6.48 -2.91 -59.32
N SER A 552 -7.56 -2.65 -60.10
CA SER A 552 -7.78 -1.36 -60.74
C SER A 552 -8.58 -0.40 -59.89
N ILE A 553 -8.11 0.83 -59.82
CA ILE A 553 -8.79 1.99 -59.20
C ILE A 553 -9.20 3.04 -60.23
N GLU A 554 -9.22 2.68 -61.54
CA GLU A 554 -9.48 3.60 -62.65
C GLU A 554 -10.82 4.34 -62.49
N ASN A 555 -11.83 3.65 -61.96
CA ASN A 555 -13.19 4.19 -61.78
C ASN A 555 -13.36 5.05 -60.52
N LEU A 556 -12.33 5.18 -59.68
CA LEU A 556 -12.37 6.06 -58.53
C LEU A 556 -12.11 7.52 -58.91
N LYS A 557 -12.79 8.45 -58.23
CA LYS A 557 -12.48 9.88 -58.33
C LYS A 557 -11.16 10.19 -57.64
N SER A 558 -10.49 11.26 -58.04
CA SER A 558 -9.31 11.74 -57.34
C SER A 558 -9.65 11.98 -55.87
N GLY A 559 -8.83 11.44 -54.96
CA GLY A 559 -9.08 11.50 -53.51
C GLY A 559 -8.30 10.46 -52.70
N VAL A 560 -8.56 10.46 -51.40
CA VAL A 560 -7.99 9.51 -50.45
C VAL A 560 -8.97 8.36 -50.19
N TYR A 561 -8.46 7.14 -50.17
CA TYR A 561 -9.24 5.93 -49.92
C TYR A 561 -8.50 5.03 -48.97
N ILE A 562 -9.24 4.22 -48.21
CA ILE A 562 -8.71 3.17 -47.34
C ILE A 562 -8.92 1.82 -48.01
N ILE A 563 -7.87 1.03 -48.12
CA ILE A 563 -7.93 -0.33 -48.63
C ILE A 563 -7.78 -1.28 -47.43
N LYS A 564 -8.67 -2.25 -47.35
CA LYS A 564 -8.55 -3.37 -46.40
C LYS A 564 -8.23 -4.65 -47.19
N LEU A 565 -7.09 -5.25 -46.85
CA LEU A 565 -6.64 -6.52 -47.42
C LEU A 565 -7.02 -7.65 -46.47
N PHE A 566 -7.43 -8.80 -46.99
CA PHE A 566 -7.79 -9.97 -46.24
C PHE A 566 -6.94 -11.16 -46.70
N SER A 567 -6.24 -11.81 -45.76
CA SER A 567 -5.53 -13.07 -45.98
C SER A 567 -6.11 -14.17 -45.11
N LEU A 568 -5.51 -15.37 -45.08
CA LEU A 568 -5.88 -16.44 -44.15
C LEU A 568 -5.45 -16.16 -42.70
N GLU A 569 -4.39 -15.36 -42.52
CA GLU A 569 -3.79 -15.07 -41.21
C GLU A 569 -4.29 -13.76 -40.60
N GLY A 570 -5.04 -12.94 -41.34
CA GLY A 570 -5.62 -11.71 -40.80
C GLY A 570 -5.96 -10.64 -41.85
N THR A 571 -6.07 -9.39 -41.39
CA THR A 571 -6.42 -8.25 -42.23
C THR A 571 -5.43 -7.10 -42.06
N GLU A 572 -5.24 -6.29 -43.11
CA GLU A 572 -4.34 -5.14 -43.08
C GLU A 572 -5.00 -3.95 -43.77
N ASN A 573 -4.84 -2.73 -43.19
CA ASN A 573 -5.41 -1.50 -43.72
C ASN A 573 -4.31 -0.61 -44.32
N HIS A 574 -4.55 -0.10 -45.52
CA HIS A 574 -3.64 0.81 -46.22
C HIS A 574 -4.37 2.04 -46.72
N ARG A 575 -3.73 3.19 -46.62
CA ARG A 575 -4.21 4.43 -47.23
C ARG A 575 -3.62 4.59 -48.65
N ILE A 576 -4.47 4.79 -49.65
CA ILE A 576 -4.04 5.14 -51.00
C ILE A 576 -4.50 6.55 -51.41
N ILE A 577 -3.82 7.11 -52.40
CA ILE A 577 -4.16 8.39 -53.01
C ILE A 577 -4.39 8.14 -54.50
N LYS A 578 -5.64 8.35 -54.99
CA LYS A 578 -6.00 8.37 -56.40
C LYS A 578 -5.74 9.77 -56.93
N LYS A 579 -4.94 9.87 -58.01
CA LYS A 579 -4.73 11.13 -58.74
C LYS A 579 -5.91 11.53 -59.59
#